data_11aa6b34f0171d58b1c5c7782972100e
#
_entry.id   11aa6b34f0171d58b1c5c7782972100e
#
_cell.length_a   1.000
_cell.length_b   1.000
_cell.length_c   1.000
_cell.angle_alpha   90.00
_cell.angle_beta   90.00
_cell.angle_gamma   90.00
#
_symmetry.space_group_name_H-M   'P 1'
#
loop_
_entity.id
_entity.type
_entity.pdbx_description
1 polymer ?
#
loop_
_entity_poly.entity_id
_entity_poly.type
_entity_poly.pdbx_seq_one_letter_code
_entity_poly.pdbx_strand_id
1 'polypeptide(L)' 'MSPTATLRFTLPDEQGEFDAARLGSKALLTLWDIHEKCRSLLRHGNPSKETARLAEEIQGMIDGELLEV' A
#
# COMPACT_ATOMS: atom_id res chain seq x y z
N MET A 1 20.30 6.46 -17.22
CA MET A 1 20.24 7.27 -16.00
C MET A 1 18.79 7.37 -15.54
N SER A 2 18.53 7.04 -14.28
CA SER A 2 17.16 7.10 -13.74
C SER A 2 16.74 8.54 -13.45
N PRO A 3 15.47 8.91 -13.71
CA PRO A 3 14.99 10.23 -13.34
C PRO A 3 15.00 10.42 -11.82
N THR A 4 15.22 11.63 -11.40
CA THR A 4 15.26 11.99 -9.98
C THR A 4 14.19 13.03 -9.70
N ALA A 5 13.50 12.87 -8.56
CA ALA A 5 12.49 13.83 -8.12
C ALA A 5 12.84 14.30 -6.71
N THR A 6 12.60 15.59 -6.45
CA THR A 6 12.87 16.19 -5.15
C THR A 6 11.61 16.91 -4.67
N LEU A 7 11.25 16.67 -3.40
CA LEU A 7 10.15 17.37 -2.74
C LEU A 7 10.71 18.33 -1.71
N ARG A 8 10.12 19.54 -1.64
CA ARG A 8 10.53 20.56 -0.69
C ARG A 8 9.35 21.05 0.13
N PHE A 9 9.54 21.23 1.43
CA PHE A 9 8.52 21.69 2.35
C PHE A 9 9.07 22.79 3.25
N THR A 10 8.20 23.76 3.56
CA THR A 10 8.54 24.82 4.51
C THR A 10 8.10 24.41 5.90
N LEU A 11 9.06 24.14 6.79
CA LEU A 11 8.79 23.72 8.15
C LEU A 11 8.80 24.94 9.08
N PRO A 12 7.98 24.94 10.16
CA PRO A 12 7.08 23.88 10.58
C PRO A 12 5.69 23.91 9.91
N ASP A 13 5.38 24.91 9.10
CA ASP A 13 4.03 25.13 8.54
C ASP A 13 3.52 23.94 7.73
N GLU A 14 4.41 23.25 7.03
CA GLU A 14 4.07 22.10 6.19
C GLU A 14 4.48 20.77 6.80
N GLN A 15 4.55 20.70 8.13
CA GLN A 15 5.04 19.50 8.82
C GLN A 15 4.17 18.26 8.52
N GLY A 16 2.85 18.41 8.50
CA GLY A 16 1.95 17.28 8.21
C GLY A 16 2.16 16.74 6.81
N GLU A 17 2.32 17.62 5.84
CA GLU A 17 2.56 17.24 4.45
C GLU A 17 3.94 16.60 4.28
N PHE A 18 4.93 17.13 4.97
CA PHE A 18 6.28 16.55 4.97
C PHE A 18 6.26 15.14 5.53
N ASP A 19 5.58 14.91 6.67
CA ASP A 19 5.49 13.60 7.27
C ASP A 19 4.77 12.61 6.36
N ALA A 20 3.70 13.04 5.69
CA ALA A 20 2.97 12.20 4.73
C ALA A 20 3.88 11.79 3.57
N ALA A 21 4.65 12.74 3.02
CA ALA A 21 5.58 12.46 1.93
C ALA A 21 6.69 11.50 2.37
N ARG A 22 7.21 11.70 3.59
CA ARG A 22 8.27 10.88 4.15
C ARG A 22 7.82 9.43 4.37
N LEU A 23 6.57 9.22 4.80
CA LEU A 23 6.03 7.90 5.11
C LEU A 23 5.34 7.24 3.92
N GLY A 24 5.20 7.95 2.80
CA GLY A 24 4.47 7.46 1.63
C GLY A 24 5.00 6.14 1.08
N SER A 25 6.32 6.02 0.92
CA SER A 25 6.94 4.79 0.43
C SER A 25 6.70 3.62 1.38
N LYS A 26 6.79 3.86 2.68
CA LYS A 26 6.56 2.83 3.68
C LYS A 26 5.11 2.37 3.68
N ALA A 27 4.18 3.32 3.55
CA ALA A 27 2.76 2.99 3.46
C ALA A 27 2.46 2.17 2.22
N LEU A 28 3.06 2.51 1.07
CA LEU A 28 2.88 1.78 -0.17
C LEU A 28 3.40 0.35 -0.05
N LEU A 29 4.58 0.17 0.53
CA LEU A 29 5.14 -1.17 0.75
C LEU A 29 4.25 -2.00 1.67
N THR A 30 3.68 -1.38 2.69
CA THR A 30 2.76 -2.07 3.60
C THR A 30 1.50 -2.50 2.87
N LEU A 31 0.94 -1.67 1.98
CA LEU A 31 -0.22 -2.03 1.16
C LEU A 31 0.11 -3.20 0.24
N TRP A 32 1.31 -3.20 -0.36
CA TRP A 32 1.79 -4.31 -1.17
C TRP A 32 1.85 -5.61 -0.37
N ASP A 33 2.39 -5.55 0.85
CA ASP A 33 2.50 -6.72 1.71
C ASP A 33 1.13 -7.28 2.06
N ILE A 34 0.17 -6.42 2.39
CA ILE A 34 -1.19 -6.82 2.71
C ILE A 34 -1.84 -7.48 1.49
N HIS A 35 -1.71 -6.86 0.33
CA HIS A 35 -2.27 -7.38 -0.92
C HIS A 35 -1.70 -8.77 -1.25
N GLU A 36 -0.37 -8.93 -1.17
CA GLU A 36 0.29 -10.20 -1.45
C GLU A 36 -0.08 -11.27 -0.45
N LYS A 37 -0.28 -10.91 0.81
CA LYS A 37 -0.71 -11.87 1.83
C LYS A 37 -2.11 -12.41 1.53
N CYS A 38 -3.03 -11.54 1.15
CA CYS A 38 -4.38 -11.95 0.76
C CYS A 38 -4.33 -12.83 -0.49
N ARG A 39 -3.54 -12.43 -1.48
CA ARG A 39 -3.38 -13.19 -2.71
C ARG A 39 -2.83 -14.59 -2.45
N SER A 40 -1.80 -14.69 -1.64
CA SER A 40 -1.19 -15.97 -1.27
C SER A 40 -2.17 -16.85 -0.53
N LEU A 41 -2.95 -16.29 0.40
CA LEU A 41 -3.96 -17.03 1.13
C LEU A 41 -5.03 -17.61 0.18
N LEU A 42 -5.49 -16.81 -0.77
CA LEU A 42 -6.52 -17.25 -1.73
C LEU A 42 -6.03 -18.30 -2.69
N ARG A 43 -4.75 -18.24 -3.09
CA ARG A 43 -4.17 -19.20 -4.07
C ARG A 43 -3.62 -20.46 -3.45
N HIS A 44 -2.98 -20.35 -2.29
CA HIS A 44 -2.20 -21.45 -1.71
C HIS A 44 -2.62 -21.84 -0.30
N GLY A 45 -3.43 -21.02 0.36
CA GLY A 45 -3.74 -21.22 1.77
C GLY A 45 -4.91 -22.12 2.07
N ASN A 46 -5.71 -22.50 1.10
CA ASN A 46 -6.92 -23.30 1.30
C ASN A 46 -7.84 -22.74 2.41
N PRO A 47 -8.24 -21.47 2.30
CA PRO A 47 -9.03 -20.81 3.35
C PRO A 47 -10.48 -21.28 3.38
N SER A 48 -11.15 -21.09 4.52
CA SER A 48 -12.61 -21.27 4.61
C SER A 48 -13.30 -20.24 3.71
N LYS A 49 -14.60 -20.45 3.42
CA LYS A 49 -15.37 -19.50 2.60
C LYS A 49 -15.40 -18.11 3.22
N GLU A 50 -15.55 -18.05 4.53
CA GLU A 50 -15.58 -16.77 5.25
C GLU A 50 -14.25 -16.04 5.18
N THR A 51 -13.16 -16.77 5.37
CA THR A 51 -11.82 -16.19 5.29
C THR A 51 -11.51 -15.75 3.86
N ALA A 52 -11.88 -16.55 2.86
CA ALA A 52 -11.68 -16.19 1.46
C ALA A 52 -12.44 -14.91 1.11
N ARG A 53 -13.68 -14.79 1.57
CA ARG A 53 -14.50 -13.60 1.33
C ARG A 53 -13.86 -12.36 1.96
N LEU A 54 -13.37 -12.50 3.19
CA LEU A 54 -12.69 -11.40 3.87
C LEU A 54 -11.43 -10.97 3.11
N ALA A 55 -10.63 -11.92 2.66
CA ALA A 55 -9.42 -11.62 1.90
C ALA A 55 -9.75 -10.91 0.58
N GLU A 56 -10.82 -11.33 -0.11
CA GLU A 56 -11.27 -10.66 -1.33
C GLU A 56 -11.74 -9.24 -1.06
N GLU A 57 -12.44 -9.02 0.04
CA GLU A 57 -12.88 -7.68 0.44
C GLU A 57 -11.69 -6.77 0.73
N ILE A 58 -10.70 -7.28 1.44
CA ILE A 58 -9.48 -6.50 1.73
C ILE A 58 -8.74 -6.14 0.44
N GLN A 59 -8.61 -7.09 -0.49
CA GLN A 59 -8.00 -6.79 -1.79
C GLN A 59 -8.78 -5.72 -2.55
N GLY A 60 -10.11 -5.77 -2.50
CA GLY A 60 -10.96 -4.79 -3.15
C GLY A 60 -10.87 -3.38 -2.56
N MET A 61 -10.44 -3.27 -1.30
CA MET A 61 -10.23 -1.97 -0.66
C MET A 61 -8.95 -1.29 -1.13
N ILE A 62 -8.01 -2.05 -1.64
CA ILE A 62 -6.73 -1.51 -2.11
C ILE A 62 -6.87 -1.15 -3.58
N ASP A 63 -6.72 0.13 -3.91
CA ASP A 63 -6.81 0.61 -5.29
C ASP A 63 -5.61 0.07 -6.07
N GLY A 64 -5.88 -0.63 -7.18
CA GLY A 64 -4.85 -1.16 -8.04
C GLY A 64 -3.90 -0.09 -8.57
N GLU A 65 -4.40 1.14 -8.76
CA GLU A 65 -3.58 2.27 -9.19
C GLU A 65 -2.48 2.59 -8.19
N LEU A 66 -2.74 2.40 -6.90
CA LEU A 66 -1.72 2.61 -5.87
C LEU A 66 -0.59 1.59 -5.95
N LEU A 67 -0.87 0.41 -6.46
CA LEU A 67 0.10 -0.68 -6.56
C LEU A 67 0.94 -0.63 -7.83
N GLU A 68 0.59 0.21 -8.78
CA GLU A 68 1.30 0.36 -10.05
C GLU A 68 2.45 1.36 -10.02
N VAL A 69 2.67 1.98 -8.88
CA VAL A 69 3.69 3.03 -8.72
C VAL A 69 5.11 2.46 -8.68
#